data_f76bb8cb504b972a80fa41e38a86267b
#
_entry.id   f76bb8cb504b972a80fa41e38a86267b
#
_cell.length_a   1.000
_cell.length_b   1.000
_cell.length_c   1.000
_cell.angle_alpha   90.00
_cell.angle_beta   90.00
_cell.angle_gamma   90.00
#
_symmetry.space_group_name_H-M   'P 1'
#
loop_
_entity.id
_entity.type
_entity.pdbx_description
1 polymer ?
#
loop_
_entity_poly.entity_id
_entity_poly.type
_entity_poly.pdbx_seq_one_letter_code
_entity_poly.pdbx_strand_id
1 'polypeptide(L)'
;MENNPPAHAPAPVPQKPRGRVLVVDDDPTVAEVVVGYLHRAGYAVEQAADGPAALGRFAERRPDLVVLDLMLPAMDGFEVCRRMREHGPVPVIMLTARGDEEDRILGLETGADDYVTKPFSPRELVLRVDSVLRRARAVVPVDDAGPLSGGGLDLDPVARRAHRDGRALALTLREFDLLAFLLRHPGKVFGREELMREVWGWDFGDLSTVTVHIRRLRGKVEQDPARPRLIRTVWGVGYRLDPDAEGPRTDAGAGPDEGRERGRVL
;
A
#
# COMPACT_ATOMS: atom_id res chain seq x y z
N MET A 1 34.68 -27.15 -53.28
CA MET A 1 34.33 -27.12 -51.85
C MET A 1 33.95 -25.69 -51.47
N GLU A 2 32.64 -25.38 -51.53
CA GLU A 2 32.12 -24.06 -51.24
C GLU A 2 32.02 -23.90 -49.71
N ASN A 3 32.74 -22.92 -49.21
CA ASN A 3 32.78 -22.56 -47.81
C ASN A 3 31.61 -21.59 -47.52
N ASN A 4 30.45 -22.12 -47.09
CA ASN A 4 29.30 -21.34 -46.71
C ASN A 4 29.54 -20.73 -45.32
N PRO A 5 29.55 -19.39 -45.15
CA PRO A 5 29.74 -18.79 -43.84
C PRO A 5 28.52 -19.09 -42.94
N PRO A 6 28.73 -19.28 -41.61
CA PRO A 6 27.64 -19.59 -40.70
C PRO A 6 26.60 -18.45 -40.65
N ALA A 7 25.33 -18.82 -40.78
CA ALA A 7 24.21 -17.92 -40.73
C ALA A 7 24.25 -17.08 -39.46
N HIS A 8 24.25 -15.76 -39.62
CA HIS A 8 24.17 -14.80 -38.51
C HIS A 8 22.89 -15.07 -37.74
N ALA A 9 23.03 -15.43 -36.44
CA ALA A 9 21.88 -15.51 -35.55
C ALA A 9 21.19 -14.15 -35.52
N PRO A 10 19.85 -14.09 -35.62
CA PRO A 10 19.13 -12.82 -35.58
C PRO A 10 19.40 -12.12 -34.27
N ALA A 11 19.70 -10.80 -34.34
CA ALA A 11 19.88 -9.97 -33.15
C ALA A 11 18.64 -10.05 -32.25
N PRO A 12 18.80 -10.12 -30.91
CA PRO A 12 17.67 -10.21 -30.02
C PRO A 12 16.76 -8.99 -30.22
N VAL A 13 15.49 -9.26 -30.52
CA VAL A 13 14.47 -8.22 -30.63
C VAL A 13 14.40 -7.48 -29.27
N PRO A 14 14.48 -6.13 -29.24
CA PRO A 14 14.41 -5.37 -28.01
C PRO A 14 13.05 -5.63 -27.35
N GLN A 15 13.06 -6.39 -26.26
CA GLN A 15 11.86 -6.64 -25.50
C GLN A 15 11.42 -5.35 -24.80
N LYS A 16 10.12 -5.02 -24.89
CA LYS A 16 9.55 -3.90 -24.17
C LYS A 16 9.83 -4.09 -22.66
N PRO A 17 10.39 -3.09 -21.95
CA PRO A 17 10.69 -3.24 -20.54
C PRO A 17 9.43 -3.57 -19.73
N ARG A 18 9.58 -4.39 -18.69
CA ARG A 18 8.50 -4.81 -17.77
C ARG A 18 7.87 -3.64 -17.02
N GLY A 19 8.56 -2.51 -16.93
CA GLY A 19 8.16 -1.26 -16.31
C GLY A 19 9.34 -0.35 -16.08
N ARG A 20 9.07 0.87 -15.63
CA ARG A 20 10.07 1.87 -15.23
C ARG A 20 10.14 1.94 -13.72
N VAL A 21 11.35 1.83 -13.18
CA VAL A 21 11.62 1.95 -11.74
C VAL A 21 12.58 3.11 -11.52
N LEU A 22 12.26 4.01 -10.62
CA LEU A 22 13.18 5.04 -10.14
C LEU A 22 13.80 4.54 -8.83
N VAL A 23 15.13 4.46 -8.80
CA VAL A 23 15.92 4.12 -7.60
C VAL A 23 16.52 5.40 -7.04
N VAL A 24 16.24 5.68 -5.77
CA VAL A 24 16.73 6.87 -5.06
C VAL A 24 17.50 6.42 -3.84
N ASP A 25 18.81 6.56 -3.88
CA ASP A 25 19.74 6.18 -2.79
C ASP A 25 21.02 7.01 -2.98
N ASP A 26 21.53 7.62 -1.93
CA ASP A 26 22.75 8.45 -1.95
C ASP A 26 24.03 7.60 -1.90
N ASP A 27 23.93 6.33 -1.46
CA ASP A 27 25.04 5.37 -1.54
C ASP A 27 25.13 4.79 -2.96
N PRO A 28 26.16 5.16 -3.75
CA PRO A 28 26.32 4.67 -5.11
C PRO A 28 26.47 3.16 -5.18
N THR A 29 27.08 2.52 -4.15
CA THR A 29 27.29 1.06 -4.12
C THR A 29 25.95 0.33 -3.99
N VAL A 30 25.08 0.78 -3.10
CA VAL A 30 23.74 0.23 -2.92
C VAL A 30 22.91 0.44 -4.19
N ALA A 31 22.91 1.67 -4.72
CA ALA A 31 22.16 2.03 -5.90
C ALA A 31 22.58 1.21 -7.13
N GLU A 32 23.88 1.06 -7.40
CA GLU A 32 24.40 0.26 -8.53
C GLU A 32 23.98 -1.22 -8.43
N VAL A 33 24.05 -1.80 -7.24
CA VAL A 33 23.61 -3.18 -7.00
C VAL A 33 22.13 -3.33 -7.30
N VAL A 34 21.29 -2.44 -6.75
CA VAL A 34 19.83 -2.45 -6.96
C VAL A 34 19.49 -2.28 -8.44
N VAL A 35 20.06 -1.28 -9.10
CA VAL A 35 19.90 -1.00 -10.53
C VAL A 35 20.29 -2.22 -11.36
N GLY A 36 21.44 -2.85 -11.08
CA GLY A 36 21.90 -4.03 -11.79
C GLY A 36 20.97 -5.25 -11.67
N TYR A 37 20.37 -5.46 -10.51
CA TYR A 37 19.39 -6.53 -10.31
C TYR A 37 18.07 -6.25 -11.01
N LEU A 38 17.57 -5.02 -10.96
CA LEU A 38 16.33 -4.61 -11.64
C LEU A 38 16.48 -4.65 -13.15
N HIS A 39 17.62 -4.21 -13.72
CA HIS A 39 17.90 -4.34 -15.15
C HIS A 39 17.90 -5.81 -15.60
N ARG A 40 18.55 -6.70 -14.84
CA ARG A 40 18.55 -8.15 -15.13
C ARG A 40 17.14 -8.76 -15.05
N ALA A 41 16.26 -8.19 -14.25
CA ALA A 41 14.86 -8.58 -14.18
C ALA A 41 14.00 -7.99 -15.31
N GLY A 42 14.57 -7.16 -16.21
CA GLY A 42 13.92 -6.60 -17.38
C GLY A 42 13.21 -5.26 -17.15
N TYR A 43 13.54 -4.54 -16.09
CA TYR A 43 13.02 -3.20 -15.83
C TYR A 43 13.89 -2.12 -16.51
N ALA A 44 13.25 -1.04 -16.99
CA ALA A 44 13.95 0.20 -17.27
C ALA A 44 14.15 0.93 -15.94
N VAL A 45 15.41 1.26 -15.62
CA VAL A 45 15.75 1.83 -14.30
C VAL A 45 16.38 3.20 -14.49
N GLU A 46 15.94 4.17 -13.70
CA GLU A 46 16.58 5.47 -13.53
C GLU A 46 17.07 5.59 -12.08
N GLN A 47 18.12 6.35 -11.88
CA GLN A 47 18.73 6.55 -10.57
C GLN A 47 18.76 8.02 -10.21
N ALA A 48 18.53 8.36 -8.94
CA ALA A 48 18.77 9.67 -8.36
C ALA A 48 19.53 9.51 -7.04
N ALA A 49 20.44 10.44 -6.74
CA ALA A 49 21.24 10.40 -5.51
C ALA A 49 20.72 11.31 -4.39
N ASP A 50 19.66 12.06 -4.65
CA ASP A 50 19.06 12.98 -3.69
C ASP A 50 17.58 13.25 -4.00
N GLY A 51 16.88 13.88 -3.05
CA GLY A 51 15.47 14.21 -3.18
C GLY A 51 15.10 15.12 -4.33
N PRO A 52 15.78 16.27 -4.54
CA PRO A 52 15.54 17.18 -5.67
C PRO A 52 15.71 16.50 -7.03
N ALA A 53 16.78 15.72 -7.23
CA ALA A 53 16.99 14.95 -8.45
C ALA A 53 15.90 13.88 -8.66
N ALA A 54 15.47 13.22 -7.59
CA ALA A 54 14.38 12.24 -7.63
C ALA A 54 13.06 12.86 -8.08
N LEU A 55 12.69 14.04 -7.53
CA LEU A 55 11.47 14.76 -7.91
C LEU A 55 11.52 15.22 -9.37
N GLY A 56 12.68 15.72 -9.84
CA GLY A 56 12.87 16.10 -11.23
C GLY A 56 12.65 14.92 -12.19
N ARG A 57 13.31 13.78 -11.95
CA ARG A 57 13.13 12.55 -12.76
C ARG A 57 11.72 12.00 -12.70
N PHE A 58 11.11 12.06 -11.52
CA PHE A 58 9.71 11.64 -11.35
C PHE A 58 8.76 12.47 -12.22
N ALA A 59 8.91 13.78 -12.26
CA ALA A 59 8.08 14.67 -13.07
C ALA A 59 8.29 14.44 -14.58
N GLU A 60 9.53 14.22 -15.02
CA GLU A 60 9.88 14.03 -16.44
C GLU A 60 9.42 12.68 -17.00
N ARG A 61 9.59 11.61 -16.23
CA ARG A 61 9.50 10.24 -16.76
C ARG A 61 8.34 9.42 -16.20
N ARG A 62 7.71 9.85 -15.12
CA ARG A 62 6.60 9.16 -14.43
C ARG A 62 6.87 7.66 -14.27
N PRO A 63 7.72 7.25 -13.33
CA PRO A 63 8.03 5.85 -13.11
C PRO A 63 6.77 5.08 -12.68
N ASP A 64 6.75 3.78 -12.96
CA ASP A 64 5.69 2.86 -12.51
C ASP A 64 5.85 2.49 -11.02
N LEU A 65 7.07 2.65 -10.46
CA LEU A 65 7.40 2.38 -9.06
C LEU A 65 8.65 3.15 -8.66
N VAL A 66 8.73 3.57 -7.41
CA VAL A 66 9.91 4.20 -6.80
C VAL A 66 10.46 3.31 -5.69
N VAL A 67 11.75 3.02 -5.71
CA VAL A 67 12.54 2.49 -4.60
C VAL A 67 13.25 3.68 -3.97
N LEU A 68 12.99 3.99 -2.70
CA LEU A 68 13.36 5.25 -2.07
C LEU A 68 14.06 5.02 -0.73
N ASP A 69 15.30 5.46 -0.63
CA ASP A 69 15.96 5.54 0.68
C ASP A 69 15.34 6.63 1.54
N LEU A 70 15.22 6.36 2.82
CA LEU A 70 14.76 7.32 3.81
C LEU A 70 15.84 8.34 4.16
N MET A 71 17.08 7.90 4.26
CA MET A 71 18.20 8.70 4.73
C MET A 71 18.89 9.41 3.57
N LEU A 72 18.20 10.32 2.89
CA LEU A 72 18.76 11.10 1.81
C LEU A 72 19.34 12.44 2.29
N PRO A 73 20.41 12.96 1.66
CA PRO A 73 20.91 14.30 1.95
C PRO A 73 19.93 15.39 1.50
N ALA A 74 19.92 16.49 2.19
CA ALA A 74 19.15 17.72 1.91
C ALA A 74 17.63 17.60 2.04
N MET A 75 17.02 16.50 1.65
CA MET A 75 15.59 16.26 1.75
C MET A 75 15.37 14.78 2.08
N ASP A 76 14.76 14.51 3.22
CA ASP A 76 14.50 13.13 3.63
C ASP A 76 13.52 12.40 2.69
N GLY A 77 13.58 11.05 2.69
CA GLY A 77 12.75 10.25 1.80
C GLY A 77 11.25 10.38 2.08
N PHE A 78 10.86 10.80 3.30
CA PHE A 78 9.46 11.03 3.63
C PHE A 78 8.90 12.25 2.89
N GLU A 79 9.65 13.33 2.90
CA GLU A 79 9.27 14.56 2.18
C GLU A 79 9.25 14.31 0.66
N VAL A 80 10.23 13.55 0.14
CA VAL A 80 10.21 13.11 -1.27
C VAL A 80 8.95 12.34 -1.59
N CYS A 81 8.60 11.32 -0.78
CA CYS A 81 7.40 10.52 -0.97
C CYS A 81 6.13 11.37 -0.91
N ARG A 82 6.02 12.26 0.08
CA ARG A 82 4.88 13.17 0.23
C ARG A 82 4.67 14.02 -1.03
N ARG A 83 5.73 14.65 -1.54
CA ARG A 83 5.66 15.47 -2.76
C ARG A 83 5.32 14.65 -4.00
N MET A 84 5.85 13.44 -4.14
CA MET A 84 5.46 12.55 -5.24
C MET A 84 3.97 12.21 -5.19
N ARG A 85 3.40 11.99 -3.99
CA ARG A 85 1.98 11.70 -3.80
C ARG A 85 1.05 12.86 -4.20
N GLU A 86 1.50 14.09 -4.11
CA GLU A 86 0.75 15.26 -4.59
C GLU A 86 0.52 15.21 -6.11
N HIS A 87 1.39 14.52 -6.85
CA HIS A 87 1.31 14.37 -8.31
C HIS A 87 0.58 13.08 -8.76
N GLY A 88 0.17 12.23 -7.83
CA GLY A 88 -0.61 11.02 -8.11
C GLY A 88 -0.15 9.77 -7.35
N PRO A 89 -0.91 8.69 -7.44
CA PRO A 89 -0.63 7.44 -6.74
C PRO A 89 0.45 6.63 -7.47
N VAL A 90 1.72 6.83 -7.12
CA VAL A 90 2.82 5.97 -7.57
C VAL A 90 3.17 4.98 -6.45
N PRO A 91 3.38 3.69 -6.73
CA PRO A 91 3.89 2.75 -5.74
C PRO A 91 5.29 3.13 -5.26
N VAL A 92 5.49 3.10 -3.94
CA VAL A 92 6.77 3.41 -3.29
C VAL A 92 7.17 2.28 -2.37
N ILE A 93 8.38 1.74 -2.58
CA ILE A 93 9.06 0.83 -1.65
C ILE A 93 10.14 1.64 -0.94
N MET A 94 10.05 1.77 0.37
CA MET A 94 11.04 2.48 1.16
C MET A 94 12.16 1.56 1.63
N LEU A 95 13.39 2.03 1.54
CA LEU A 95 14.56 1.39 2.17
C LEU A 95 14.83 2.08 3.51
N THR A 96 14.96 1.29 4.59
CA THR A 96 15.13 1.82 5.95
C THR A 96 16.34 1.21 6.63
N ALA A 97 17.01 1.94 7.53
CA ALA A 97 18.02 1.37 8.40
C ALA A 97 17.38 0.43 9.45
N ARG A 98 18.12 -0.57 9.89
CA ARG A 98 17.71 -1.50 10.95
C ARG A 98 17.88 -0.81 12.29
N GLY A 99 16.82 -0.54 13.04
CA GLY A 99 16.96 -0.07 14.43
C GLY A 99 15.96 0.97 14.90
N ASP A 100 15.46 1.83 14.05
CA ASP A 100 14.57 2.89 14.48
C ASP A 100 13.10 2.50 14.29
N GLU A 101 12.51 1.97 15.38
CA GLU A 101 11.07 1.68 15.44
C GLU A 101 10.28 2.99 15.28
N GLU A 102 10.82 4.11 15.73
CA GLU A 102 10.25 5.44 15.57
C GLU A 102 10.34 5.92 14.13
N ASP A 103 11.47 5.75 13.43
CA ASP A 103 11.61 6.05 12.00
C ASP A 103 10.73 5.16 11.12
N ARG A 104 10.55 3.90 11.52
CA ARG A 104 9.59 2.99 10.88
C ARG A 104 8.14 3.47 11.09
N ILE A 105 7.81 3.99 12.25
CA ILE A 105 6.50 4.56 12.56
C ILE A 105 6.27 5.87 11.79
N LEU A 106 7.26 6.76 11.74
CA LEU A 106 7.20 8.03 11.01
C LEU A 106 7.14 7.81 9.48
N GLY A 107 7.94 6.85 8.96
CA GLY A 107 7.88 6.41 7.56
C GLY A 107 6.54 5.83 7.15
N LEU A 108 5.85 5.32 8.13
CA LEU A 108 4.54 4.72 7.99
C LEU A 108 3.42 5.76 7.83
N GLU A 109 3.61 6.99 8.25
CA GLU A 109 2.64 8.07 8.06
C GLU A 109 2.68 8.65 6.64
N THR A 110 3.77 8.51 5.91
CA THR A 110 3.97 9.11 4.57
C THR A 110 3.39 8.33 3.39
N GLY A 111 2.87 7.12 3.58
CA GLY A 111 2.12 6.45 2.51
C GLY A 111 2.91 5.48 1.62
N ALA A 112 4.08 4.97 2.01
CA ALA A 112 4.75 3.91 1.26
C ALA A 112 3.91 2.62 1.18
N ASP A 113 4.06 1.89 0.08
CA ASP A 113 3.32 0.65 -0.15
C ASP A 113 4.05 -0.56 0.43
N ASP A 114 5.36 -0.46 0.62
CA ASP A 114 6.20 -1.47 1.26
C ASP A 114 7.47 -0.88 1.88
N TYR A 115 8.10 -1.65 2.78
CA TYR A 115 9.34 -1.32 3.48
C TYR A 115 10.32 -2.47 3.41
N VAL A 116 11.58 -2.14 3.18
CA VAL A 116 12.69 -3.08 3.16
C VAL A 116 13.78 -2.57 4.09
N THR A 117 14.13 -3.35 5.10
CA THR A 117 15.20 -2.96 6.05
C THR A 117 16.58 -3.28 5.50
N LYS A 118 17.50 -2.32 5.56
CA LYS A 118 18.93 -2.50 5.28
C LYS A 118 19.61 -3.25 6.45
N PRO A 119 20.47 -4.27 6.21
CA PRO A 119 20.82 -4.81 4.90
C PRO A 119 19.75 -5.75 4.34
N PHE A 120 19.49 -5.68 3.04
CA PHE A 120 18.49 -6.48 2.34
C PHE A 120 19.11 -7.35 1.22
N SER A 121 18.38 -8.37 0.81
CA SER A 121 18.73 -9.13 -0.38
C SER A 121 18.22 -8.39 -1.64
N PRO A 122 19.10 -8.06 -2.61
CA PRO A 122 18.65 -7.44 -3.86
C PRO A 122 17.66 -8.33 -4.64
N ARG A 123 17.74 -9.65 -4.48
CA ARG A 123 16.75 -10.59 -5.07
C ARG A 123 15.39 -10.44 -4.42
N GLU A 124 15.34 -10.28 -3.10
CA GLU A 124 14.10 -10.02 -2.37
C GLU A 124 13.48 -8.71 -2.83
N LEU A 125 14.27 -7.65 -2.97
CA LEU A 125 13.77 -6.35 -3.46
C LEU A 125 13.13 -6.48 -4.86
N VAL A 126 13.76 -7.22 -5.79
CA VAL A 126 13.18 -7.48 -7.12
C VAL A 126 11.83 -8.20 -7.01
N LEU A 127 11.70 -9.21 -6.15
CA LEU A 127 10.42 -9.91 -5.95
C LEU A 127 9.33 -8.96 -5.40
N ARG A 128 9.71 -8.04 -4.53
CA ARG A 128 8.80 -7.01 -4.00
C ARG A 128 8.36 -6.04 -5.10
N VAL A 129 9.29 -5.54 -5.91
CA VAL A 129 9.00 -4.70 -7.09
C VAL A 129 8.04 -5.42 -8.04
N ASP A 130 8.32 -6.69 -8.38
CA ASP A 130 7.46 -7.53 -9.23
C ASP A 130 6.04 -7.65 -8.66
N SER A 131 5.93 -7.92 -7.36
CA SER A 131 4.63 -8.09 -6.69
C SER A 131 3.83 -6.80 -6.69
N VAL A 132 4.46 -5.66 -6.35
CA VAL A 132 3.80 -4.35 -6.30
C VAL A 132 3.31 -3.96 -7.69
N LEU A 133 4.16 -4.07 -8.73
CA LEU A 133 3.80 -3.72 -10.10
C LEU A 133 2.75 -4.65 -10.71
N ARG A 134 2.82 -5.95 -10.44
CA ARG A 134 1.82 -6.91 -10.90
C ARG A 134 0.43 -6.54 -10.38
N ARG A 135 0.31 -6.18 -9.11
CA ARG A 135 -0.97 -5.80 -8.50
C ARG A 135 -1.46 -4.43 -8.96
N ALA A 136 -0.55 -3.45 -9.11
CA ALA A 136 -0.91 -2.15 -9.67
C ALA A 136 -1.51 -2.25 -11.08
N ARG A 137 -1.16 -3.32 -11.82
CA ARG A 137 -1.63 -3.61 -13.18
C ARG A 137 -2.68 -4.71 -13.27
N ALA A 138 -2.95 -5.41 -12.17
CA ALA A 138 -3.91 -6.49 -12.16
C ALA A 138 -5.30 -5.97 -12.53
N VAL A 139 -5.86 -6.54 -13.59
CA VAL A 139 -7.28 -6.43 -13.87
C VAL A 139 -8.00 -7.23 -12.78
N VAL A 140 -8.90 -6.60 -12.07
CA VAL A 140 -9.72 -7.29 -11.06
C VAL A 140 -10.54 -8.36 -11.79
N PRO A 141 -10.50 -9.65 -11.36
CA PRO A 141 -11.34 -10.68 -11.95
C PRO A 141 -12.82 -10.25 -11.91
N VAL A 142 -13.60 -10.63 -12.90
CA VAL A 142 -15.02 -10.24 -13.02
C VAL A 142 -15.81 -10.65 -11.77
N ASP A 143 -15.49 -11.80 -11.18
CA ASP A 143 -16.13 -12.32 -9.96
C ASP A 143 -15.80 -11.48 -8.72
N ASP A 144 -14.66 -10.79 -8.72
CA ASP A 144 -14.20 -9.88 -7.66
C ASP A 144 -14.43 -8.40 -7.94
N ALA A 145 -15.03 -8.07 -9.08
CA ALA A 145 -15.21 -6.70 -9.56
C ALA A 145 -16.43 -5.99 -8.96
N GLY A 146 -17.26 -6.70 -8.20
CA GLY A 146 -18.45 -6.11 -7.55
C GLY A 146 -18.08 -5.05 -6.50
N PRO A 147 -18.95 -4.05 -6.29
CA PRO A 147 -18.78 -3.08 -5.23
C PRO A 147 -18.79 -3.77 -3.86
N LEU A 148 -17.94 -3.31 -2.95
CA LEU A 148 -17.83 -3.83 -1.59
C LEU A 148 -18.34 -2.77 -0.62
N SER A 149 -19.30 -3.13 0.24
CA SER A 149 -19.86 -2.20 1.20
C SER A 149 -19.99 -2.82 2.59
N GLY A 150 -19.80 -2.02 3.63
CA GLY A 150 -19.97 -2.44 5.02
C GLY A 150 -19.40 -1.42 6.00
N GLY A 151 -20.09 -1.19 7.14
CA GLY A 151 -19.63 -0.27 8.18
C GLY A 151 -19.47 1.18 7.71
N GLY A 152 -20.33 1.66 6.80
CA GLY A 152 -20.21 2.99 6.21
C GLY A 152 -19.11 3.13 5.15
N LEU A 153 -18.45 2.01 4.79
CA LEU A 153 -17.43 1.95 3.74
C LEU A 153 -18.06 1.50 2.42
N ASP A 154 -17.69 2.14 1.32
CA ASP A 154 -18.05 1.78 -0.04
C ASP A 154 -16.79 1.76 -0.90
N LEU A 155 -16.47 0.62 -1.49
CA LEU A 155 -15.32 0.42 -2.35
C LEU A 155 -15.74 -0.01 -3.74
N ASP A 156 -15.13 0.62 -4.74
CA ASP A 156 -15.16 0.19 -6.14
C ASP A 156 -13.79 -0.44 -6.50
N PRO A 157 -13.70 -1.78 -6.58
CA PRO A 157 -12.45 -2.46 -6.88
C PRO A 157 -11.93 -2.16 -8.30
N VAL A 158 -12.81 -1.90 -9.26
CA VAL A 158 -12.45 -1.63 -10.65
C VAL A 158 -11.87 -0.22 -10.79
N ALA A 159 -12.56 0.77 -10.24
CA ALA A 159 -12.10 2.16 -10.26
C ALA A 159 -11.05 2.45 -9.18
N ARG A 160 -10.81 1.50 -8.24
CA ARG A 160 -9.95 1.65 -7.06
C ARG A 160 -10.30 2.89 -6.23
N ARG A 161 -11.58 3.12 -6.05
CA ARG A 161 -12.13 4.22 -5.26
C ARG A 161 -12.71 3.69 -3.96
N ALA A 162 -12.50 4.45 -2.90
CA ALA A 162 -13.07 4.14 -1.60
C ALA A 162 -13.74 5.39 -1.02
N HIS A 163 -14.86 5.19 -0.34
CA HIS A 163 -15.59 6.21 0.37
C HIS A 163 -15.90 5.73 1.79
N ARG A 164 -16.01 6.66 2.72
CA ARG A 164 -16.60 6.43 4.03
C ARG A 164 -17.70 7.46 4.27
N ASP A 165 -18.91 6.99 4.54
CA ASP A 165 -20.10 7.85 4.72
C ASP A 165 -20.25 8.89 3.60
N GLY A 166 -20.00 8.45 2.35
CA GLY A 166 -20.06 9.27 1.14
C GLY A 166 -18.84 10.18 0.90
N ARG A 167 -17.87 10.25 1.82
CA ARG A 167 -16.64 11.03 1.66
C ARG A 167 -15.53 10.19 1.05
N ALA A 168 -14.85 10.71 0.03
CA ALA A 168 -13.74 10.02 -0.62
C ALA A 168 -12.58 9.79 0.37
N LEU A 169 -12.04 8.56 0.36
CA LEU A 169 -10.86 8.17 1.12
C LEU A 169 -9.61 8.16 0.23
N ALA A 170 -8.59 8.89 0.64
CA ALA A 170 -7.27 8.84 0.00
C ALA A 170 -6.48 7.63 0.51
N LEU A 171 -6.65 6.47 -0.13
CA LEU A 171 -5.93 5.24 0.18
C LEU A 171 -4.74 5.05 -0.76
N THR A 172 -3.63 4.52 -0.23
CA THR A 172 -2.55 3.98 -1.07
C THR A 172 -3.01 2.66 -1.71
N LEU A 173 -2.23 2.15 -2.68
CA LEU A 173 -2.55 0.88 -3.33
C LEU A 173 -2.72 -0.26 -2.31
N ARG A 174 -1.80 -0.36 -1.35
CA ARG A 174 -1.84 -1.43 -0.34
C ARG A 174 -2.92 -1.26 0.71
N GLU A 175 -3.19 -0.03 1.12
CA GLU A 175 -4.32 0.24 2.02
C GLU A 175 -5.64 -0.12 1.38
N PHE A 176 -5.80 0.17 0.07
CA PHE A 176 -6.98 -0.23 -0.68
C PHE A 176 -7.10 -1.76 -0.78
N ASP A 177 -6.01 -2.45 -1.17
CA ASP A 177 -6.00 -3.92 -1.29
C ASP A 177 -6.32 -4.60 0.04
N LEU A 178 -5.75 -4.11 1.15
CA LEU A 178 -6.00 -4.62 2.50
C LEU A 178 -7.45 -4.40 2.92
N LEU A 179 -8.00 -3.21 2.70
CA LEU A 179 -9.39 -2.90 3.03
C LEU A 179 -10.36 -3.74 2.20
N ALA A 180 -10.12 -3.85 0.88
CA ALA A 180 -10.93 -4.66 -0.01
C ALA A 180 -10.90 -6.14 0.38
N PHE A 181 -9.73 -6.67 0.75
CA PHE A 181 -9.60 -8.04 1.25
C PHE A 181 -10.41 -8.26 2.52
N LEU A 182 -10.29 -7.37 3.50
CA LEU A 182 -11.02 -7.48 4.76
C LEU A 182 -12.54 -7.35 4.57
N LEU A 183 -13.00 -6.46 3.67
CA LEU A 183 -14.43 -6.30 3.34
C LEU A 183 -15.02 -7.50 2.61
N ARG A 184 -14.23 -8.25 1.84
CA ARG A 184 -14.68 -9.54 1.26
C ARG A 184 -14.86 -10.65 2.28
N HIS A 185 -14.27 -10.50 3.46
CA HIS A 185 -14.28 -11.52 4.51
C HIS A 185 -14.72 -10.94 5.87
N PRO A 186 -15.92 -10.34 5.94
CA PRO A 186 -16.37 -9.71 7.18
C PRO A 186 -16.49 -10.76 8.30
N GLY A 187 -16.11 -10.38 9.51
CA GLY A 187 -16.16 -11.22 10.70
C GLY A 187 -15.08 -12.31 10.78
N LYS A 188 -14.32 -12.56 9.71
CA LYS A 188 -13.23 -13.55 9.72
C LYS A 188 -11.94 -12.92 10.29
N VAL A 189 -11.26 -13.68 11.17
CA VAL A 189 -9.96 -13.28 11.74
C VAL A 189 -8.84 -13.79 10.84
N PHE A 190 -7.87 -12.93 10.55
CA PHE A 190 -6.69 -13.24 9.75
C PHE A 190 -5.42 -12.96 10.55
N GLY A 191 -4.50 -13.92 10.55
CA GLY A 191 -3.15 -13.73 11.10
C GLY A 191 -2.31 -12.79 10.23
N ARG A 192 -1.22 -12.24 10.83
CA ARG A 192 -0.31 -11.36 10.07
C ARG A 192 0.34 -12.06 8.87
N GLU A 193 0.75 -13.31 9.05
CA GLU A 193 1.33 -14.12 7.96
C GLU A 193 0.31 -14.38 6.85
N GLU A 194 -0.93 -14.70 7.22
CA GLU A 194 -2.02 -14.90 6.27
C GLU A 194 -2.31 -13.60 5.49
N LEU A 195 -2.42 -12.46 6.17
CA LEU A 195 -2.57 -11.16 5.51
C LEU A 195 -1.38 -10.83 4.61
N MET A 196 -0.14 -11.12 5.05
CA MET A 196 1.06 -10.91 4.23
C MET A 196 0.98 -11.71 2.94
N ARG A 197 0.59 -12.97 3.00
CA ARG A 197 0.43 -13.84 1.83
C ARG A 197 -0.71 -13.39 0.92
N GLU A 198 -1.88 -13.14 1.47
CA GLU A 198 -3.08 -12.84 0.69
C GLU A 198 -3.07 -11.43 0.10
N VAL A 199 -2.61 -10.42 0.87
CA VAL A 199 -2.62 -9.02 0.46
C VAL A 199 -1.32 -8.59 -0.21
N TRP A 200 -0.15 -9.04 0.23
CA TRP A 200 1.15 -8.71 -0.38
C TRP A 200 1.63 -9.75 -1.37
N GLY A 201 1.16 -11.01 -1.25
CA GLY A 201 1.58 -12.15 -2.06
C GLY A 201 2.96 -12.68 -1.66
N TRP A 202 3.33 -12.53 -0.38
CA TRP A 202 4.59 -12.96 0.17
C TRP A 202 4.39 -13.93 1.33
N ASP A 203 5.23 -14.94 1.37
CA ASP A 203 5.40 -15.88 2.48
C ASP A 203 6.68 -15.57 3.31
N PHE A 204 7.30 -14.40 3.04
CA PHE A 204 8.51 -13.91 3.70
C PHE A 204 8.39 -12.40 4.00
N GLY A 205 9.31 -11.89 4.81
CA GLY A 205 9.41 -10.47 5.13
C GLY A 205 8.97 -10.12 6.54
N ASP A 206 9.05 -8.84 6.88
CA ASP A 206 8.73 -8.35 8.23
C ASP A 206 7.21 -8.17 8.38
N LEU A 207 6.63 -8.94 9.29
CA LEU A 207 5.19 -8.89 9.60
C LEU A 207 4.75 -7.55 10.22
N SER A 208 5.68 -6.71 10.66
CA SER A 208 5.38 -5.36 11.11
C SER A 208 4.76 -4.51 9.99
N THR A 209 5.07 -4.80 8.72
CA THR A 209 4.44 -4.20 7.53
C THR A 209 2.91 -4.25 7.62
N VAL A 210 2.35 -5.40 8.01
CA VAL A 210 0.90 -5.56 8.18
C VAL A 210 0.37 -4.66 9.30
N THR A 211 1.04 -4.69 10.46
CA THR A 211 0.63 -3.92 11.64
C THR A 211 0.53 -2.42 11.32
N VAL A 212 1.47 -1.97 10.57
CA VAL A 212 1.57 -0.59 10.13
C VAL A 212 0.45 -0.19 9.19
N HIS A 213 0.21 -0.97 8.15
CA HIS A 213 -0.88 -0.70 7.23
C HIS A 213 -2.25 -0.76 7.93
N ILE A 214 -2.44 -1.65 8.90
CA ILE A 214 -3.62 -1.65 9.76
C ILE A 214 -3.74 -0.34 10.55
N ARG A 215 -2.65 0.15 11.17
CA ARG A 215 -2.66 1.41 11.93
C ARG A 215 -3.05 2.59 11.03
N ARG A 216 -2.45 2.69 9.83
CA ARG A 216 -2.78 3.74 8.85
C ARG A 216 -4.22 3.67 8.39
N LEU A 217 -4.66 2.46 8.05
CA LEU A 217 -6.00 2.23 7.59
C LEU A 217 -7.01 2.66 8.67
N ARG A 218 -6.76 2.31 9.94
CA ARG A 218 -7.55 2.80 11.08
C ARG A 218 -7.58 4.32 11.14
N GLY A 219 -6.45 5.00 10.93
CA GLY A 219 -6.38 6.47 10.87
C GLY A 219 -7.30 7.10 9.81
N LYS A 220 -7.67 6.34 8.78
CA LYS A 220 -8.52 6.81 7.67
C LYS A 220 -9.96 6.33 7.75
N VAL A 221 -10.21 5.15 8.34
CA VAL A 221 -11.54 4.53 8.33
C VAL A 221 -12.22 4.48 9.70
N GLU A 222 -11.51 4.67 10.81
CA GLU A 222 -12.11 4.68 12.15
C GLU A 222 -12.49 6.10 12.57
N GLN A 223 -13.51 6.24 13.40
CA GLN A 223 -13.82 7.50 14.06
C GLN A 223 -12.81 7.83 15.15
N ASP A 224 -12.37 6.81 15.91
CA ASP A 224 -11.30 6.88 16.90
C ASP A 224 -10.29 5.74 16.63
N PRO A 225 -9.14 6.03 16.01
CA PRO A 225 -8.12 5.02 15.72
C PRO A 225 -7.53 4.33 16.96
N ALA A 226 -7.60 4.98 18.13
CA ALA A 226 -7.15 4.40 19.40
C ALA A 226 -8.15 3.37 19.97
N ARG A 227 -9.43 3.49 19.57
CA ARG A 227 -10.52 2.58 19.95
C ARG A 227 -11.21 2.02 18.70
N PRO A 228 -10.51 1.23 17.88
CA PRO A 228 -11.01 0.78 16.58
C PRO A 228 -12.22 -0.14 16.75
N ARG A 229 -13.26 0.12 15.97
CA ARG A 229 -14.51 -0.65 15.95
C ARG A 229 -14.64 -1.48 14.69
N LEU A 230 -14.29 -0.93 13.53
CA LEU A 230 -14.37 -1.62 12.24
C LEU A 230 -13.24 -2.65 12.09
N ILE A 231 -11.99 -2.22 12.23
CA ILE A 231 -10.83 -3.11 12.09
C ILE A 231 -10.32 -3.46 13.48
N ARG A 232 -10.80 -4.56 14.04
CA ARG A 232 -10.48 -4.96 15.41
C ARG A 232 -9.21 -5.82 15.49
N THR A 233 -8.47 -5.67 16.60
CA THR A 233 -7.39 -6.61 16.95
C THR A 233 -7.96 -7.78 17.71
N VAL A 234 -7.66 -8.98 17.26
CA VAL A 234 -7.90 -10.21 18.02
C VAL A 234 -6.57 -10.62 18.63
N TRP A 235 -6.41 -10.38 19.93
CA TRP A 235 -5.14 -10.56 20.63
C TRP A 235 -4.59 -11.98 20.49
N GLY A 236 -3.31 -12.09 20.20
CA GLY A 236 -2.62 -13.37 19.95
C GLY A 236 -2.90 -14.00 18.58
N VAL A 237 -3.87 -13.49 17.79
CA VAL A 237 -4.25 -14.06 16.48
C VAL A 237 -3.97 -13.10 15.33
N GLY A 238 -4.60 -11.92 15.30
CA GLY A 238 -4.46 -11.00 14.17
C GLY A 238 -5.54 -9.93 14.13
N TYR A 239 -6.16 -9.75 12.95
CA TYR A 239 -7.10 -8.66 12.68
C TYR A 239 -8.39 -9.18 12.05
N ARG A 240 -9.50 -8.46 12.28
CA ARG A 240 -10.82 -8.76 11.77
C ARG A 240 -11.56 -7.47 11.43
N LEU A 241 -12.34 -7.46 10.37
CA LEU A 241 -13.25 -6.37 10.05
C LEU A 241 -14.66 -6.74 10.50
N ASP A 242 -15.25 -5.88 11.34
CA ASP A 242 -16.60 -6.01 11.90
C ASP A 242 -17.47 -4.86 11.36
N PRO A 243 -18.15 -5.00 10.22
CA PRO A 243 -18.91 -3.92 9.60
C PRO A 243 -20.13 -3.48 10.43
N ASP A 244 -20.69 -4.37 11.25
CA ASP A 244 -21.87 -4.11 12.08
C ASP A 244 -21.54 -3.55 13.48
N ALA A 245 -20.27 -3.26 13.75
CA ALA A 245 -19.83 -2.76 15.06
C ALA A 245 -20.24 -1.31 15.36
N GLU A 246 -20.73 -0.58 14.39
CA GLU A 246 -21.50 0.65 14.60
C GLU A 246 -22.95 0.23 14.87
N GLY A 247 -23.32 0.12 16.16
CA GLY A 247 -24.70 -0.14 16.57
C GLY A 247 -25.69 0.84 15.93
N PRO A 248 -27.00 0.49 15.91
CA PRO A 248 -28.01 1.32 15.25
C PRO A 248 -27.87 2.76 15.71
N ARG A 249 -27.89 3.69 14.76
CA ARG A 249 -28.05 5.13 15.06
C ARG A 249 -29.29 5.24 15.93
N THR A 250 -29.12 5.50 17.22
CA THR A 250 -30.20 5.93 18.07
C THR A 250 -30.68 7.26 17.50
N ASP A 251 -31.76 7.24 16.72
CA ASP A 251 -32.54 8.43 16.43
C ASP A 251 -32.92 9.02 17.79
N ALA A 252 -32.22 10.06 18.18
CA ALA A 252 -32.61 10.93 19.27
C ALA A 252 -33.81 11.75 18.78
N GLY A 253 -35.00 11.21 19.00
CA GLY A 253 -36.23 11.86 18.54
C GLY A 253 -37.50 11.18 19.02
N ALA A 254 -37.60 10.91 20.33
CA ALA A 254 -38.91 10.76 20.95
C ALA A 254 -38.94 11.62 22.23
N GLY A 255 -39.52 12.79 22.08
CA GLY A 255 -39.77 13.69 23.18
C GLY A 255 -40.68 13.05 24.24
N PRO A 256 -40.64 13.54 25.47
CA PRO A 256 -41.48 13.00 26.54
C PRO A 256 -42.94 13.32 26.24
N ASP A 257 -43.75 12.26 26.16
CA ASP A 257 -45.22 12.34 26.16
C ASP A 257 -45.68 12.86 27.54
N GLU A 258 -46.03 14.14 27.59
CA GLU A 258 -46.79 14.72 28.69
C GLU A 258 -48.25 14.27 28.55
N GLY A 259 -48.62 13.21 29.24
CA GLY A 259 -49.93 12.58 29.26
C GLY A 259 -50.56 12.46 30.60
N ARG A 260 -51.18 13.59 31.09
CA ARG A 260 -52.42 13.62 31.85
C ARG A 260 -52.59 12.74 33.09
N GLU A 261 -52.28 13.29 34.21
CA GLU A 261 -53.05 13.06 35.42
C GLU A 261 -54.31 13.90 35.42
N ARG A 262 -55.48 13.26 35.44
CA ARG A 262 -56.72 13.72 36.00
C ARG A 262 -57.14 12.67 37.05
N GLY A 263 -57.08 12.90 38.24
CA GLY A 263 -57.87 13.63 39.17
C GLY A 263 -59.18 12.91 39.51
N ARG A 264 -59.35 12.49 40.74
CA ARG A 264 -60.62 12.57 41.52
C ARG A 264 -60.37 11.88 42.86
N VAL A 265 -60.37 12.65 43.91
CA VAL A 265 -61.40 13.02 44.86
C VAL A 265 -62.24 11.84 45.37
N LEU A 266 -62.05 11.41 46.54
CA LEU A 266 -62.83 11.60 47.74
C LEU A 266 -62.04 11.14 48.95
#